data_c9ad977d386463189078492ab11fb6b6
#
_entry.id   c9ad977d386463189078492ab11fb6b6
#
_cell.length_a   1.000
_cell.length_b   1.000
_cell.length_c   1.000
_cell.angle_alpha   90.00
_cell.angle_beta   90.00
_cell.angle_gamma   90.00
#
_symmetry.space_group_name_H-M   'P 1'
#
loop_
_entity.id
_entity.type
_entity.pdbx_description
1 polymer ?
#
loop_
_entity_poly.entity_id
_entity_poly.type
_entity_poly.pdbx_seq_one_letter_code
_entity_poly.pdbx_strand_id
1 'polypeptide(L)'
;MVGFPIPVILALLMNEVRSKYFKKGVQTIVYMPHFISAVVVVSLINAMLSPSNGLFNQIIQMFGGDPVHFMAEPKYFKTVYVLSDIWQTAGYGSIVYLAALTSIDPSLYEAATVDGASKWKKLLHITLPCILPTIMTMLILRMGSIFTVGYETVSYTHLRAHE
;
A
#
# COMPACT_ATOMS: atom_id res chain seq x y z
N MET A 1 2.54 10.09 -2.08
CA MET A 1 1.80 9.91 -3.34
C MET A 1 2.08 8.56 -4.02
N VAL A 2 3.34 8.07 -4.03
CA VAL A 2 3.72 6.80 -4.70
C VAL A 2 2.90 5.59 -4.22
N GLY A 3 2.55 5.50 -2.94
CA GLY A 3 1.76 4.40 -2.39
C GLY A 3 0.25 4.43 -2.70
N PHE A 4 -0.29 5.50 -3.30
CA PHE A 4 -1.74 5.63 -3.52
C PHE A 4 -2.33 4.58 -4.49
N PRO A 5 -1.72 4.24 -5.63
CA PRO A 5 -2.28 3.24 -6.54
C PRO A 5 -2.20 1.80 -6.02
N ILE A 6 -1.33 1.51 -5.05
CA ILE A 6 -1.08 0.14 -4.59
C ILE A 6 -2.31 -0.50 -3.93
N PRO A 7 -3.04 0.16 -3.00
CA PRO A 7 -4.30 -0.37 -2.47
C PRO A 7 -5.36 -0.66 -3.53
N VAL A 8 -5.43 0.16 -4.59
CA VAL A 8 -6.37 -0.05 -5.70
C VAL A 8 -6.00 -1.31 -6.47
N ILE A 9 -4.73 -1.45 -6.85
CA ILE A 9 -4.22 -2.63 -7.56
C ILE A 9 -4.46 -3.90 -6.72
N LEU A 10 -4.20 -3.81 -5.41
CA LEU A 10 -4.38 -4.91 -4.47
C LEU A 10 -5.84 -5.34 -4.37
N ALA A 11 -6.77 -4.38 -4.32
CA ALA A 11 -8.21 -4.66 -4.32
C ALA A 11 -8.66 -5.31 -5.62
N LEU A 12 -8.18 -4.84 -6.78
CA LEU A 12 -8.47 -5.43 -8.08
C LEU A 12 -7.96 -6.88 -8.17
N LEU A 13 -6.72 -7.14 -7.74
CA LEU A 13 -6.15 -8.49 -7.70
C LEU A 13 -6.94 -9.42 -6.77
N MET A 14 -7.30 -8.94 -5.57
CA MET A 14 -8.13 -9.72 -4.65
C MET A 14 -9.54 -9.98 -5.19
N ASN A 15 -10.09 -9.10 -6.00
CA ASN A 15 -11.40 -9.28 -6.61
C ASN A 15 -11.41 -10.41 -7.65
N GLU A 16 -10.29 -10.63 -8.35
CA GLU A 16 -10.14 -11.73 -9.33
C GLU A 16 -10.00 -13.13 -8.67
N VAL A 17 -9.69 -13.17 -7.37
CA VAL A 17 -9.54 -14.43 -6.64
C VAL A 17 -10.89 -15.12 -6.47
N ARG A 18 -11.06 -16.28 -7.10
CA ARG A 18 -12.31 -17.07 -7.08
C ARG A 18 -12.54 -17.83 -5.78
N SER A 19 -11.47 -18.33 -5.15
CA SER A 19 -11.58 -19.11 -3.92
C SER A 19 -11.83 -18.20 -2.72
N LYS A 20 -12.99 -18.35 -2.07
CA LYS A 20 -13.35 -17.57 -0.88
C LYS A 20 -12.38 -17.79 0.29
N TYR A 21 -11.91 -19.00 0.49
CA TYR A 21 -10.96 -19.34 1.56
C TYR A 21 -9.59 -18.72 1.31
N PHE A 22 -9.09 -18.83 0.08
CA PHE A 22 -7.83 -18.21 -0.32
C PHE A 22 -7.89 -16.69 -0.22
N LYS A 23 -8.97 -16.08 -0.72
CA LYS A 23 -9.21 -14.63 -0.60
C LYS A 23 -9.15 -14.17 0.85
N LYS A 24 -9.85 -14.87 1.76
CA LYS A 24 -9.88 -14.55 3.20
C LYS A 24 -8.49 -14.68 3.82
N GLY A 25 -7.74 -15.73 3.49
CA GLY A 25 -6.37 -15.92 3.96
C GLY A 25 -5.43 -14.80 3.52
N VAL A 26 -5.46 -14.44 2.23
CA VAL A 26 -4.66 -13.33 1.69
C VAL A 26 -5.05 -12.01 2.36
N GLN A 27 -6.33 -11.71 2.53
CA GLN A 27 -6.82 -10.53 3.23
C GLN A 27 -6.27 -10.45 4.66
N THR A 28 -6.32 -11.54 5.41
CA THR A 28 -5.80 -11.58 6.79
C THR A 28 -4.31 -11.25 6.83
N ILE A 29 -3.50 -11.87 5.95
CA ILE A 29 -2.04 -11.65 5.90
C ILE A 29 -1.71 -10.22 5.51
N VAL A 30 -2.42 -9.67 4.52
CA VAL A 30 -2.15 -8.34 3.96
C VAL A 30 -2.65 -7.21 4.87
N TYR A 31 -3.69 -7.47 5.69
CA TYR A 31 -4.21 -6.47 6.64
C TYR A 31 -3.45 -6.45 7.97
N MET A 32 -2.84 -7.57 8.36
CA MET A 32 -2.15 -7.74 9.64
C MET A 32 -1.07 -6.68 9.92
N PRO A 33 -0.22 -6.27 8.95
CA PRO A 33 0.81 -5.28 9.18
C PRO A 33 0.28 -3.93 9.69
N HIS A 34 -0.93 -3.55 9.31
CA HIS A 34 -1.54 -2.28 9.74
C HIS A 34 -1.76 -2.19 11.25
N PHE A 35 -1.96 -3.33 11.92
CA PHE A 35 -2.19 -3.38 13.37
C PHE A 35 -0.89 -3.43 14.19
N ILE A 36 0.26 -3.51 13.52
CA ILE A 36 1.56 -3.50 14.18
C ILE A 36 1.94 -2.05 14.50
N SER A 37 2.35 -1.80 15.74
CA SER A 37 2.80 -0.47 16.16
C SER A 37 4.00 0.00 15.32
N ALA A 38 4.06 1.29 15.01
CA ALA A 38 5.17 1.88 14.25
C ALA A 38 6.54 1.61 14.89
N VAL A 39 6.61 1.62 16.24
CA VAL A 39 7.85 1.32 16.98
C VAL A 39 8.33 -0.10 16.70
N VAL A 40 7.41 -1.07 16.70
CA VAL A 40 7.73 -2.48 16.42
C VAL A 40 8.17 -2.64 14.96
N VAL A 41 7.49 -1.96 14.03
CA VAL A 41 7.86 -1.99 12.59
C VAL A 41 9.28 -1.44 12.40
N VAL A 42 9.59 -0.28 12.98
CA VAL A 42 10.93 0.33 12.90
C VAL A 42 11.98 -0.59 13.51
N SER A 43 11.70 -1.20 14.66
CA SER A 43 12.63 -2.14 15.32
C SER A 43 12.86 -3.39 14.46
N LEU A 44 11.81 -3.92 13.82
CA LEU A 44 11.91 -5.06 12.92
C LEU A 44 12.76 -4.72 11.69
N ILE A 45 12.53 -3.56 11.07
CA ILE A 45 13.28 -3.08 9.92
C ILE A 45 14.77 -2.91 10.28
N ASN A 46 15.06 -2.27 11.42
CA ASN A 46 16.41 -2.12 11.91
C ASN A 46 17.12 -3.46 12.14
N ALA A 47 16.43 -4.43 12.73
CA ALA A 47 16.98 -5.77 12.93
C ALA A 47 17.26 -6.49 11.59
N MET A 48 16.32 -6.39 10.61
CA MET A 48 16.48 -7.03 9.30
C MET A 48 17.57 -6.37 8.43
N LEU A 49 17.74 -5.06 8.54
CA LEU A 49 18.71 -4.26 7.76
C LEU A 49 20.04 -4.03 8.49
N SER A 50 20.22 -4.59 9.69
CA SER A 50 21.47 -4.45 10.46
C SER A 50 22.69 -4.85 9.64
N PRO A 51 23.78 -4.05 9.66
CA PRO A 51 25.00 -4.37 8.92
C PRO A 51 25.67 -5.65 9.38
N SER A 52 25.60 -5.95 10.68
CA SER A 52 26.30 -7.11 11.29
C SER A 52 25.51 -8.41 11.17
N ASN A 53 24.20 -8.39 11.50
CA ASN A 53 23.38 -9.61 11.65
C ASN A 53 22.06 -9.56 10.88
N GLY A 54 21.83 -8.52 10.05
CA GLY A 54 20.59 -8.37 9.31
C GLY A 54 20.46 -9.40 8.18
N LEU A 55 19.26 -9.96 8.00
CA LEU A 55 18.99 -10.97 6.98
C LEU A 55 19.35 -10.49 5.57
N PHE A 56 19.11 -9.23 5.24
CA PHE A 56 19.44 -8.69 3.92
C PHE A 56 20.95 -8.62 3.70
N ASN A 57 21.73 -8.24 4.70
CA ASN A 57 23.18 -8.20 4.59
C ASN A 57 23.79 -9.60 4.56
N GLN A 58 23.21 -10.58 5.26
CA GLN A 58 23.60 -11.98 5.13
C GLN A 58 23.42 -12.50 3.70
N ILE A 59 22.27 -12.18 3.08
CA ILE A 59 22.01 -12.55 1.68
C ILE A 59 23.04 -11.90 0.75
N ILE A 60 23.31 -10.59 0.91
CA ILE A 60 24.30 -9.88 0.08
C ILE A 60 25.68 -10.53 0.22
N GLN A 61 26.12 -10.86 1.44
CA GLN A 61 27.39 -11.53 1.69
C GLN A 61 27.45 -12.95 1.10
N MET A 62 26.34 -13.70 1.10
CA MET A 62 26.27 -15.01 0.43
C MET A 62 26.53 -14.92 -1.08
N PHE A 63 26.19 -13.79 -1.70
CA PHE A 63 26.46 -13.50 -3.12
C PHE A 63 27.80 -12.78 -3.34
N GLY A 64 28.65 -12.65 -2.32
CA GLY A 64 29.99 -12.05 -2.41
C GLY A 64 30.00 -10.52 -2.37
N GLY A 65 28.91 -9.87 -1.95
CA GLY A 65 28.84 -8.42 -1.77
C GLY A 65 29.25 -7.97 -0.38
N ASP A 66 29.65 -6.70 -0.27
CA ASP A 66 29.98 -6.07 1.02
C ASP A 66 28.70 -5.68 1.80
N PRO A 67 28.74 -5.69 3.14
CA PRO A 67 27.59 -5.28 3.95
C PRO A 67 27.25 -3.80 3.75
N VAL A 68 25.95 -3.52 3.56
CA VAL A 68 25.44 -2.19 3.27
C VAL A 68 24.78 -1.59 4.52
N HIS A 69 25.11 -0.33 4.84
CA HIS A 69 24.49 0.43 5.91
C HIS A 69 23.19 1.11 5.43
N PHE A 70 22.11 0.33 5.23
CA PHE A 70 20.85 0.80 4.65
C PHE A 70 20.23 2.00 5.37
N MET A 71 20.36 2.06 6.71
CA MET A 71 19.74 3.13 7.52
C MET A 71 20.64 4.38 7.64
N ALA A 72 21.95 4.26 7.39
CA ALA A 72 22.88 5.38 7.47
C ALA A 72 22.98 6.18 6.17
N GLU A 73 22.66 5.55 5.03
CA GLU A 73 22.75 6.20 3.72
C GLU A 73 21.38 6.81 3.32
N PRO A 74 21.29 8.13 3.07
CA PRO A 74 20.05 8.82 2.69
C PRO A 74 19.35 8.21 1.47
N LYS A 75 20.13 7.64 0.55
CA LYS A 75 19.63 7.00 -0.67
C LYS A 75 18.73 5.79 -0.36
N TYR A 76 19.17 4.93 0.57
CA TYR A 76 18.43 3.72 0.93
C TYR A 76 17.35 4.01 1.97
N PHE A 77 17.59 4.91 2.90
CA PHE A 77 16.66 5.29 3.96
C PHE A 77 15.29 5.70 3.38
N LYS A 78 15.28 6.59 2.37
CA LYS A 78 14.04 7.03 1.72
C LYS A 78 13.26 5.87 1.10
N THR A 79 13.97 4.95 0.44
CA THR A 79 13.36 3.78 -0.20
C THR A 79 12.78 2.82 0.84
N VAL A 80 13.54 2.53 1.89
CA VAL A 80 13.10 1.67 3.00
C VAL A 80 11.86 2.26 3.67
N TYR A 81 11.87 3.56 3.97
CA TYR A 81 10.75 4.26 4.59
C TYR A 81 9.48 4.17 3.73
N VAL A 82 9.58 4.45 2.42
CA VAL A 82 8.43 4.39 1.51
C VAL A 82 7.89 2.97 1.36
N LEU A 83 8.78 1.98 1.25
CA LEU A 83 8.36 0.58 1.12
C LEU A 83 7.70 0.06 2.39
N SER A 84 8.21 0.42 3.57
CA SER A 84 7.63 0.03 4.85
C SER A 84 6.26 0.67 5.08
N ASP A 85 6.09 1.95 4.72
CA ASP A 85 4.79 2.62 4.77
C ASP A 85 3.77 1.95 3.85
N ILE A 86 4.16 1.66 2.61
CA ILE A 86 3.32 0.93 1.66
C ILE A 86 2.93 -0.45 2.20
N TRP A 87 3.89 -1.22 2.70
CA TRP A 87 3.65 -2.55 3.25
C TRP A 87 2.67 -2.49 4.44
N GLN A 88 2.82 -1.51 5.31
CA GLN A 88 1.98 -1.36 6.50
C GLN A 88 0.56 -0.87 6.17
N THR A 89 0.41 0.00 5.17
CA THR A 89 -0.86 0.71 4.93
C THR A 89 -1.66 0.20 3.73
N ALA A 90 -1.01 -0.41 2.73
CA ALA A 90 -1.65 -0.78 1.47
C ALA A 90 -2.78 -1.79 1.64
N GLY A 91 -2.59 -2.77 2.52
CA GLY A 91 -3.60 -3.79 2.78
C GLY A 91 -4.88 -3.21 3.35
N TYR A 92 -4.77 -2.47 4.43
CA TYR A 92 -5.91 -1.82 5.07
C TYR A 92 -6.59 -0.83 4.13
N GLY A 93 -5.82 -0.02 3.39
CA GLY A 93 -6.34 0.90 2.40
C GLY A 93 -7.13 0.24 1.27
N SER A 94 -6.85 -1.04 0.97
CA SER A 94 -7.58 -1.77 -0.08
C SER A 94 -9.01 -2.16 0.29
N ILE A 95 -9.39 -2.12 1.57
CA ILE A 95 -10.72 -2.52 2.06
C ILE A 95 -11.82 -1.66 1.43
N VAL A 96 -11.60 -0.35 1.37
CA VAL A 96 -12.59 0.60 0.82
C VAL A 96 -12.83 0.33 -0.67
N TYR A 97 -11.76 0.08 -1.43
CA TYR A 97 -11.87 -0.24 -2.85
C TYR A 97 -12.51 -1.62 -3.08
N LEU A 98 -12.21 -2.59 -2.22
CA LEU A 98 -12.83 -3.91 -2.30
C LEU A 98 -14.34 -3.84 -2.00
N ALA A 99 -14.76 -2.99 -1.05
CA ALA A 99 -16.17 -2.73 -0.80
C ALA A 99 -16.84 -2.10 -2.02
N ALA A 100 -16.21 -1.10 -2.65
CA ALA A 100 -16.71 -0.49 -3.87
C ALA A 100 -16.82 -1.50 -5.03
N LEU A 101 -15.86 -2.41 -5.17
CA LEU A 101 -15.89 -3.48 -6.18
C LEU A 101 -17.04 -4.47 -5.94
N THR A 102 -17.39 -4.77 -4.69
CA THR A 102 -18.49 -5.68 -4.36
C THR A 102 -19.87 -5.05 -4.54
N SER A 103 -19.96 -3.72 -4.64
CA SER A 103 -21.22 -3.00 -4.89
C SER A 103 -21.58 -2.87 -6.38
N ILE A 104 -20.68 -3.28 -7.28
CA ILE A 104 -20.95 -3.26 -8.73
C ILE A 104 -21.98 -4.34 -9.07
N ASP A 105 -23.02 -3.95 -9.83
CA ASP A 105 -24.07 -4.87 -10.25
C ASP A 105 -23.49 -6.01 -11.13
N PRO A 106 -23.66 -7.28 -10.73
CA PRO A 106 -23.22 -8.42 -11.52
C PRO A 106 -23.79 -8.47 -12.95
N SER A 107 -24.99 -7.92 -13.17
CA SER A 107 -25.64 -7.88 -14.48
C SER A 107 -24.80 -7.18 -15.56
N LEU A 108 -24.00 -6.17 -15.16
CA LEU A 108 -23.08 -5.48 -16.08
C LEU A 108 -22.01 -6.43 -16.62
N TYR A 109 -21.49 -7.32 -15.76
CA TYR A 109 -20.47 -8.31 -16.16
C TYR A 109 -21.10 -9.43 -17.00
N GLU A 110 -22.34 -9.80 -16.72
CA GLU A 110 -23.08 -10.82 -17.48
C GLU A 110 -23.38 -10.30 -18.89
N ALA A 111 -23.93 -9.09 -19.04
CA ALA A 111 -24.15 -8.45 -20.32
C ALA A 111 -22.87 -8.36 -21.16
N ALA A 112 -21.78 -7.85 -20.55
CA ALA A 112 -20.49 -7.79 -21.22
C ALA A 112 -19.93 -9.17 -21.60
N THR A 113 -20.32 -10.25 -20.89
CA THR A 113 -19.93 -11.62 -21.25
C THR A 113 -20.65 -12.09 -22.49
N VAL A 114 -21.95 -11.79 -22.59
CA VAL A 114 -22.76 -12.09 -23.78
C VAL A 114 -22.22 -11.36 -25.01
N ASP A 115 -21.78 -10.10 -24.84
CA ASP A 115 -21.15 -9.29 -25.88
C ASP A 115 -19.71 -9.74 -26.24
N GLY A 116 -19.20 -10.81 -25.64
CA GLY A 116 -17.86 -11.35 -25.91
C GLY A 116 -16.71 -10.49 -25.38
N ALA A 117 -16.96 -9.62 -24.41
CA ALA A 117 -15.91 -8.76 -23.84
C ALA A 117 -14.87 -9.58 -23.05
N SER A 118 -13.59 -9.37 -23.37
CA SER A 118 -12.48 -9.96 -22.63
C SER A 118 -12.38 -9.41 -21.20
N LYS A 119 -11.64 -10.10 -20.32
CA LYS A 119 -11.43 -9.64 -18.93
C LYS A 119 -10.85 -8.22 -18.85
N TRP A 120 -9.90 -7.89 -19.72
CA TRP A 120 -9.32 -6.54 -19.80
C TRP A 120 -10.34 -5.48 -20.20
N LYS A 121 -11.22 -5.79 -21.17
CA LYS A 121 -12.31 -4.88 -21.56
C LYS A 121 -13.27 -4.65 -20.40
N LYS A 122 -13.65 -5.70 -19.66
CA LYS A 122 -14.50 -5.57 -18.46
C LYS A 122 -13.83 -4.74 -17.38
N LEU A 123 -12.53 -4.96 -17.13
CA LEU A 123 -11.76 -4.19 -16.14
C LEU A 123 -11.75 -2.69 -16.49
N LEU A 124 -11.44 -2.35 -17.74
CA LEU A 124 -11.27 -0.95 -18.16
C LEU A 124 -12.60 -0.20 -18.34
N HIS A 125 -13.67 -0.87 -18.81
CA HIS A 125 -14.93 -0.21 -19.18
C HIS A 125 -16.06 -0.38 -18.17
N ILE A 126 -15.97 -1.35 -17.24
CA ILE A 126 -16.95 -1.57 -16.19
C ILE A 126 -16.31 -1.32 -14.82
N THR A 127 -15.32 -2.14 -14.47
CA THR A 127 -14.78 -2.14 -13.11
C THR A 127 -14.15 -0.80 -12.74
N LEU A 128 -13.24 -0.30 -13.55
CA LEU A 128 -12.52 0.95 -13.27
C LEU A 128 -13.46 2.18 -13.23
N PRO A 129 -14.36 2.39 -14.21
CA PRO A 129 -15.31 3.51 -14.14
C PRO A 129 -16.25 3.44 -12.94
N CYS A 130 -16.72 2.25 -12.56
CA CYS A 130 -17.61 2.09 -11.42
C CYS A 130 -16.93 2.42 -10.07
N ILE A 131 -15.64 2.15 -9.91
CA ILE A 131 -14.91 2.47 -8.66
C ILE A 131 -14.24 3.85 -8.72
N LEU A 132 -14.22 4.53 -9.87
CA LEU A 132 -13.59 5.83 -10.05
C LEU A 132 -14.05 6.88 -9.04
N PRO A 133 -15.35 7.03 -8.72
CA PRO A 133 -15.81 7.95 -7.68
C PRO A 133 -15.16 7.69 -6.32
N THR A 134 -15.02 6.42 -5.95
CA THR A 134 -14.34 6.02 -4.70
C THR A 134 -12.86 6.36 -4.74
N ILE A 135 -12.18 6.12 -5.87
CA ILE A 135 -10.76 6.47 -6.05
C ILE A 135 -10.58 7.98 -5.90
N MET A 136 -11.43 8.79 -6.53
CA MET A 136 -11.36 10.25 -6.47
C MET A 136 -11.61 10.76 -5.05
N THR A 137 -12.61 10.22 -4.36
CA THR A 137 -12.89 10.57 -2.95
C THR A 137 -11.70 10.28 -2.06
N MET A 138 -11.11 9.10 -2.16
CA MET A 138 -9.94 8.72 -1.36
C MET A 138 -8.69 9.55 -1.72
N LEU A 139 -8.54 9.95 -2.98
CA LEU A 139 -7.48 10.84 -3.42
C LEU A 139 -7.61 12.22 -2.77
N ILE A 140 -8.82 12.80 -2.78
CA ILE A 140 -9.11 14.10 -2.15
C ILE A 140 -8.83 14.04 -0.65
N LEU A 141 -9.29 13.00 0.04
CA LEU A 141 -9.03 12.81 1.47
C LEU A 141 -7.53 12.70 1.76
N ARG A 142 -6.79 11.97 0.93
CA ARG A 142 -5.34 11.83 1.09
C ARG A 142 -4.59 13.13 0.78
N MET A 143 -5.05 13.94 -0.15
CA MET A 143 -4.51 15.28 -0.39
C MET A 143 -4.75 16.20 0.81
N GLY A 144 -5.95 16.16 1.40
CA GLY A 144 -6.27 16.90 2.62
C GLY A 144 -5.33 16.57 3.79
N SER A 145 -5.01 15.28 3.98
CA SER A 145 -4.08 14.87 5.04
C SER A 145 -2.65 15.39 4.85
N ILE A 146 -2.19 15.59 3.62
CA ILE A 146 -0.87 16.16 3.32
C ILE A 146 -0.81 17.63 3.77
N PHE A 147 -1.87 18.40 3.54
CA PHE A 147 -1.94 19.79 4.00
C PHE A 147 -1.95 19.89 5.52
N THR A 148 -2.63 18.97 6.21
CA THR A 148 -2.65 18.92 7.68
C THR A 148 -1.26 18.66 8.27
N VAL A 149 -0.53 17.68 7.73
CA VAL A 149 0.86 17.40 8.15
C VAL A 149 1.77 18.60 7.90
N GLY A 150 1.63 19.28 6.76
CA GLY A 150 2.37 20.50 6.45
C GLY A 150 2.10 21.62 7.46
N TYR A 151 0.84 21.83 7.84
CA TYR A 151 0.45 22.83 8.82
C TYR A 151 1.01 22.54 10.22
N GLU A 152 0.94 21.30 10.69
CA GLU A 152 1.52 20.89 11.97
C GLU A 152 3.03 21.14 12.00
N THR A 153 3.76 20.77 10.96
CA THR A 153 5.22 20.99 10.87
C THR A 153 5.57 22.47 10.94
N VAL A 154 4.83 23.34 10.25
CA VAL A 154 5.05 24.79 10.27
C VAL A 154 4.71 25.35 11.66
N SER A 155 3.63 24.91 12.30
CA SER A 155 3.24 25.36 13.64
C SER A 155 4.31 25.02 14.68
N TYR A 156 4.85 23.80 14.66
CA TYR A 156 5.93 23.40 15.58
C TYR A 156 7.23 24.18 15.37
N THR A 157 7.58 24.51 14.13
CA THR A 157 8.79 25.32 13.83
C THR A 157 8.62 26.77 14.29
N HIS A 158 7.42 27.36 14.18
CA HIS A 158 7.16 28.70 14.69
C HIS A 158 7.18 28.78 16.22
N LEU A 159 6.63 27.81 16.92
CA LEU A 159 6.65 27.77 18.40
C LEU A 159 8.10 27.65 18.92
N ARG A 160 8.96 26.88 18.25
CA ARG A 160 10.37 26.71 18.66
C ARG A 160 11.25 27.95 18.35
N ALA A 161 10.84 28.81 17.44
CA ALA A 161 11.57 30.04 17.10
C ALA A 161 11.31 31.19 18.12
N HIS A 162 10.37 31.01 19.06
CA HIS A 162 10.03 31.98 20.10
C HIS A 162 10.51 31.58 21.50
N GLU A 163 11.18 30.43 21.65
CA GLU A 163 11.95 30.01 22.83
C GLU A 163 13.45 30.32 22.67
#